data_2d8a5b85054b30e721fcfa08c54f63e3
#
_entry.id   2d8a5b85054b30e721fcfa08c54f63e3
#
_cell.length_a   1.000
_cell.length_b   1.000
_cell.length_c   1.000
_cell.angle_alpha   90.00
_cell.angle_beta   90.00
_cell.angle_gamma   90.00
#
_symmetry.space_group_name_H-M   'P 1'
#
loop_
_entity.id
_entity.type
_entity.pdbx_description
1 polymer ?
#
loop_
_entity_poly.entity_id
_entity_poly.type
_entity_poly.pdbx_seq_one_letter_code
_entity_poly.pdbx_strand_id
1 'polypeptide(L)'
;MKKILLTLLMCLSFSLVAAELQIGTNFDKTVQVMPTDNKEKIEVIELFWYGCIHCYQMDPILNDWVKKLPKDVYFKRVPAIPRGEWAPMAKAFYAMETLGVSEKLHTAIFDAVHKDKTLSPADEKAILQWVTLKSGLDRKKVEDAFNSFSINATMNKAVQTFRASGASGVPTLVIDGKYITSSTMAGGNNEALKLADDIITNIRKDKK
;
A
#
# COMPACT_ATOMS: atom_id res chain seq x y z
N MET A 1 -29.55 -61.99 -25.64
CA MET A 1 -29.20 -61.51 -24.29
C MET A 1 -28.23 -60.32 -24.44
N LYS A 2 -28.75 -59.09 -24.43
CA LYS A 2 -27.94 -57.85 -24.57
C LYS A 2 -27.60 -57.35 -23.14
N LYS A 3 -26.30 -57.35 -22.79
CA LYS A 3 -25.79 -56.76 -21.53
C LYS A 3 -25.67 -55.26 -21.72
N ILE A 4 -26.51 -54.50 -21.02
CA ILE A 4 -26.42 -53.03 -20.94
C ILE A 4 -25.37 -52.70 -19.91
N LEU A 5 -24.22 -52.13 -20.32
CA LEU A 5 -23.17 -51.64 -19.44
C LEU A 5 -23.53 -50.22 -19.05
N LEU A 6 -23.99 -50.01 -17.83
CA LEU A 6 -24.33 -48.67 -17.28
C LEU A 6 -23.05 -48.02 -16.74
N THR A 7 -22.47 -47.12 -17.49
CA THR A 7 -21.29 -46.35 -17.06
C THR A 7 -21.76 -45.22 -16.19
N LEU A 8 -21.54 -45.32 -14.88
CA LEU A 8 -21.80 -44.26 -13.90
C LEU A 8 -20.73 -43.18 -13.99
N LEU A 9 -21.05 -42.05 -14.65
CA LEU A 9 -20.21 -40.88 -14.75
C LEU A 9 -20.25 -40.11 -13.44
N MET A 10 -19.27 -40.31 -12.57
CA MET A 10 -19.13 -39.63 -11.28
C MET A 10 -18.58 -38.21 -11.53
N CYS A 11 -19.46 -37.21 -11.62
CA CYS A 11 -19.08 -35.80 -11.68
C CYS A 11 -18.45 -35.41 -10.32
N LEU A 12 -17.12 -35.34 -10.26
CA LEU A 12 -16.42 -34.67 -9.17
C LEU A 12 -16.68 -33.17 -9.28
N SER A 13 -17.63 -32.67 -8.50
CA SER A 13 -17.83 -31.24 -8.29
C SER A 13 -16.64 -30.72 -7.45
N PHE A 14 -15.64 -30.13 -8.07
CA PHE A 14 -14.65 -29.32 -7.38
C PHE A 14 -15.36 -28.06 -6.86
N SER A 15 -15.77 -28.10 -5.60
CA SER A 15 -16.14 -26.87 -4.89
C SER A 15 -14.89 -26.02 -4.76
N LEU A 16 -14.78 -24.93 -5.53
CA LEU A 16 -13.85 -23.85 -5.23
C LEU A 16 -14.25 -23.31 -3.84
N VAL A 17 -13.53 -23.70 -2.82
CA VAL A 17 -13.62 -23.05 -1.50
C VAL A 17 -13.00 -21.68 -1.68
N ALA A 18 -13.82 -20.66 -1.91
CA ALA A 18 -13.40 -19.27 -1.74
C ALA A 18 -12.94 -19.15 -0.28
N ALA A 19 -11.71 -18.67 -0.07
CA ALA A 19 -11.22 -18.44 1.28
C ALA A 19 -12.19 -17.48 1.97
N GLU A 20 -12.83 -17.94 3.04
CA GLU A 20 -13.80 -17.15 3.77
C GLU A 20 -13.10 -15.99 4.45
N LEU A 21 -13.63 -14.78 4.29
CA LEU A 21 -13.11 -13.56 4.92
C LEU A 21 -13.29 -13.69 6.44
N GLN A 22 -12.18 -13.82 7.18
CA GLN A 22 -12.18 -14.00 8.62
C GLN A 22 -11.52 -12.80 9.32
N ILE A 23 -12.35 -11.98 9.98
CA ILE A 23 -11.87 -10.89 10.85
C ILE A 23 -11.00 -11.48 11.97
N GLY A 24 -9.86 -10.83 12.25
CA GLY A 24 -8.90 -11.27 13.26
C GLY A 24 -7.91 -12.35 12.77
N THR A 25 -8.08 -12.87 11.54
CA THR A 25 -7.19 -13.89 10.96
C THR A 25 -6.43 -13.32 9.77
N ASN A 26 -7.11 -13.08 8.65
CA ASN A 26 -6.47 -12.61 7.42
C ASN A 26 -6.72 -11.13 7.12
N PHE A 27 -7.65 -10.50 7.82
CA PHE A 27 -7.86 -9.05 7.87
C PHE A 27 -8.46 -8.64 9.22
N ASP A 28 -8.45 -7.34 9.53
CA ASP A 28 -9.07 -6.81 10.74
C ASP A 28 -9.76 -5.47 10.46
N LYS A 29 -10.47 -4.96 11.46
CA LYS A 29 -10.99 -3.60 11.44
C LYS A 29 -9.91 -2.63 11.88
N THR A 30 -9.97 -1.41 11.32
CA THR A 30 -9.16 -0.30 11.83
C THR A 30 -9.53 0.01 13.28
N VAL A 31 -8.56 0.46 14.09
CA VAL A 31 -8.80 0.89 15.48
C VAL A 31 -9.79 2.06 15.52
N GLN A 32 -9.69 2.96 14.55
CA GLN A 32 -10.64 4.04 14.35
C GLN A 32 -11.03 4.10 12.87
N VAL A 33 -12.33 4.21 12.59
CA VAL A 33 -12.79 4.44 11.22
C VAL A 33 -12.28 5.80 10.74
N MET A 34 -11.56 5.80 9.63
CA MET A 34 -10.95 7.00 9.06
C MET A 34 -11.81 7.56 7.93
N PRO A 35 -11.88 8.89 7.81
CA PRO A 35 -12.52 9.51 6.65
C PRO A 35 -11.72 9.22 5.39
N THR A 36 -12.41 8.95 4.28
CA THR A 36 -11.82 8.82 2.95
C THR A 36 -11.78 10.18 2.25
N ASP A 37 -10.79 10.39 1.37
CA ASP A 37 -10.65 11.65 0.62
C ASP A 37 -11.77 11.81 -0.43
N ASN A 38 -12.35 10.70 -0.90
CA ASN A 38 -13.47 10.70 -1.83
C ASN A 38 -14.57 9.72 -1.37
N LYS A 39 -15.71 10.26 -0.94
CA LYS A 39 -16.83 9.44 -0.42
C LYS A 39 -17.56 8.62 -1.49
N GLU A 40 -17.41 8.97 -2.77
CA GLU A 40 -18.04 8.25 -3.89
C GLU A 40 -17.20 7.02 -4.31
N LYS A 41 -15.96 6.94 -3.86
CA LYS A 41 -15.05 5.85 -4.20
C LYS A 41 -14.66 5.05 -2.96
N ILE A 42 -14.24 3.82 -3.20
CA ILE A 42 -13.60 2.99 -2.18
C ILE A 42 -12.13 3.35 -2.16
N GLU A 43 -11.65 3.86 -1.04
CA GLU A 43 -10.25 4.23 -0.89
C GLU A 43 -9.41 3.03 -0.44
N VAL A 44 -8.26 2.83 -1.09
CA VAL A 44 -7.23 1.90 -0.63
C VAL A 44 -5.96 2.69 -0.35
N ILE A 45 -5.44 2.58 0.88
CA ILE A 45 -4.18 3.18 1.30
C ILE A 45 -3.13 2.07 1.46
N GLU A 46 -1.97 2.25 0.86
CA GLU A 46 -0.78 1.52 1.27
C GLU A 46 -0.06 2.30 2.37
N LEU A 47 0.05 1.72 3.56
CA LEU A 47 0.99 2.16 4.59
C LEU A 47 2.33 1.51 4.29
N PHE A 48 3.37 2.30 4.05
CA PHE A 48 4.67 1.80 3.61
C PHE A 48 5.84 2.58 4.22
N TRP A 49 7.05 2.07 4.03
CA TRP A 49 8.29 2.78 4.32
C TRP A 49 9.38 2.38 3.33
N TYR A 50 10.09 3.33 2.77
CA TYR A 50 11.17 3.05 1.81
C TYR A 50 12.31 2.20 2.39
N GLY A 51 12.53 2.21 3.72
CA GLY A 51 13.49 1.33 4.37
C GLY A 51 13.01 -0.09 4.62
N CYS A 52 11.75 -0.43 4.26
CA CYS A 52 11.18 -1.76 4.47
C CYS A 52 11.40 -2.66 3.26
N ILE A 53 12.15 -3.77 3.44
CA ILE A 53 12.40 -4.76 2.38
C ILE A 53 11.10 -5.41 1.87
N HIS A 54 10.10 -5.60 2.74
CA HIS A 54 8.83 -6.20 2.34
C HIS A 54 7.97 -5.23 1.51
N CYS A 55 8.05 -3.91 1.77
CA CYS A 55 7.43 -2.90 0.91
C CYS A 55 8.10 -2.88 -0.48
N TYR A 56 9.43 -2.94 -0.52
CA TYR A 56 10.17 -3.06 -1.78
C TYR A 56 9.76 -4.29 -2.59
N GLN A 57 9.62 -5.45 -1.94
CA GLN A 57 9.17 -6.68 -2.59
C GLN A 57 7.73 -6.63 -3.08
N MET A 58 6.87 -5.87 -2.39
CA MET A 58 5.47 -5.69 -2.76
C MET A 58 5.29 -4.67 -3.90
N ASP A 59 6.13 -3.64 -3.99
CA ASP A 59 5.97 -2.50 -4.91
C ASP A 59 5.67 -2.90 -6.37
N PRO A 60 6.40 -3.81 -7.03
CA PRO A 60 6.14 -4.14 -8.43
C PRO A 60 4.76 -4.77 -8.64
N ILE A 61 4.34 -5.71 -7.78
CA ILE A 61 3.05 -6.38 -7.89
C ILE A 61 1.89 -5.45 -7.50
N LEU A 62 2.11 -4.59 -6.51
CA LEU A 62 1.15 -3.56 -6.11
C LEU A 62 0.94 -2.54 -7.24
N ASN A 63 2.01 -2.08 -7.89
CA ASN A 63 1.92 -1.17 -9.04
C ASN A 63 1.12 -1.78 -10.18
N ASP A 64 1.29 -3.06 -10.46
CA ASP A 64 0.52 -3.76 -11.51
C ASP A 64 -0.94 -3.99 -11.11
N TRP A 65 -1.22 -4.19 -9.83
CA TRP A 65 -2.58 -4.26 -9.30
C TRP A 65 -3.28 -2.90 -9.36
N VAL A 66 -2.61 -1.81 -8.98
CA VAL A 66 -3.15 -0.44 -9.02
C VAL A 66 -3.57 -0.03 -10.44
N LYS A 67 -2.79 -0.39 -11.47
CA LYS A 67 -3.15 -0.12 -12.88
C LYS A 67 -4.45 -0.79 -13.33
N LYS A 68 -4.86 -1.87 -12.65
CA LYS A 68 -6.07 -2.66 -12.98
C LYS A 68 -7.27 -2.29 -12.12
N LEU A 69 -7.12 -1.36 -11.18
CA LEU A 69 -8.20 -0.95 -10.29
C LEU A 69 -9.39 -0.38 -11.09
N PRO A 70 -10.62 -0.74 -10.74
CA PRO A 70 -11.81 -0.19 -11.36
C PRO A 70 -12.01 1.28 -10.97
N LYS A 71 -12.79 2.02 -11.76
CA LYS A 71 -12.97 3.48 -11.63
C LYS A 71 -13.58 3.92 -10.29
N ASP A 72 -14.26 3.04 -9.60
CA ASP A 72 -14.87 3.26 -8.29
C ASP A 72 -13.90 3.03 -7.12
N VAL A 73 -12.65 2.64 -7.41
CA VAL A 73 -11.60 2.49 -6.40
C VAL A 73 -10.56 3.60 -6.56
N TYR A 74 -10.10 4.14 -5.45
CA TYR A 74 -9.05 5.15 -5.37
C TYR A 74 -7.89 4.63 -4.52
N PHE A 75 -6.68 4.69 -5.06
CA PHE A 75 -5.47 4.25 -4.38
C PHE A 75 -4.57 5.43 -4.02
N LYS A 76 -3.97 5.39 -2.84
CA LYS A 76 -2.90 6.30 -2.44
C LYS A 76 -1.88 5.63 -1.52
N ARG A 77 -0.69 6.19 -1.47
CA ARG A 77 0.37 5.80 -0.55
C ARG A 77 0.46 6.76 0.63
N VAL A 78 0.68 6.22 1.82
CA VAL A 78 0.93 6.99 3.03
C VAL A 78 2.16 6.42 3.74
N PRO A 79 3.26 7.16 3.82
CA PRO A 79 4.43 6.69 4.55
C PRO A 79 4.10 6.53 6.03
N ALA A 80 4.40 5.37 6.59
CA ALA A 80 4.29 5.13 8.03
C ALA A 80 5.43 5.83 8.78
N ILE A 81 5.10 6.45 9.92
CA ILE A 81 6.07 7.14 10.78
C ILE A 81 5.83 6.69 12.23
N PRO A 82 6.05 5.42 12.59
CA PRO A 82 5.89 4.94 13.96
C PRO A 82 7.00 5.46 14.88
N ARG A 83 8.15 5.83 14.34
CA ARG A 83 9.36 6.27 15.02
C ARG A 83 10.06 7.37 14.22
N GLY A 84 10.86 8.20 14.91
CA GLY A 84 11.52 9.36 14.31
C GLY A 84 12.48 9.02 13.16
N GLU A 85 13.17 7.87 13.23
CA GLU A 85 14.10 7.45 12.18
C GLU A 85 13.43 7.11 10.83
N TRP A 86 12.09 6.99 10.78
CA TRP A 86 11.36 6.79 9.52
C TRP A 86 10.97 8.11 8.85
N ALA A 87 11.04 9.21 9.60
CA ALA A 87 10.61 10.54 9.15
C ALA A 87 11.38 11.05 7.89
N PRO A 88 12.71 10.85 7.72
CA PRO A 88 13.41 11.35 6.55
C PRO A 88 12.85 10.81 5.23
N MET A 89 12.51 9.53 5.16
CA MET A 89 11.91 8.93 3.95
C MET A 89 10.46 9.36 3.73
N ALA A 90 9.68 9.58 4.79
CA ALA A 90 8.34 10.13 4.68
C ALA A 90 8.37 11.57 4.13
N LYS A 91 9.31 12.37 4.62
CA LYS A 91 9.56 13.73 4.14
C LYS A 91 9.95 13.75 2.66
N ALA A 92 10.82 12.82 2.25
CA ALA A 92 11.19 12.64 0.85
C ALA A 92 9.99 12.30 -0.04
N PHE A 93 9.15 11.36 0.39
CA PHE A 93 7.93 10.99 -0.35
C PHE A 93 7.05 12.21 -0.60
N TYR A 94 6.70 12.98 0.44
CA TYR A 94 5.84 14.15 0.29
C TYR A 94 6.51 15.31 -0.46
N ALA A 95 7.83 15.45 -0.36
CA ALA A 95 8.56 16.41 -1.21
C ALA A 95 8.49 16.01 -2.69
N MET A 96 8.67 14.72 -3.01
CA MET A 96 8.54 14.22 -4.38
C MET A 96 7.11 14.38 -4.92
N GLU A 97 6.07 14.15 -4.09
CA GLU A 97 4.68 14.42 -4.44
C GLU A 97 4.46 15.90 -4.78
N THR A 98 4.91 16.79 -3.89
CA THR A 98 4.80 18.25 -4.09
C THR A 98 5.54 18.73 -5.37
N LEU A 99 6.63 18.08 -5.70
CA LEU A 99 7.45 18.40 -6.88
C LEU A 99 6.92 17.73 -8.17
N GLY A 100 5.93 16.84 -8.07
CA GLY A 100 5.36 16.11 -9.21
C GLY A 100 6.31 15.05 -9.79
N VAL A 101 7.24 14.53 -9.00
CA VAL A 101 8.24 13.54 -9.44
C VAL A 101 8.10 12.18 -8.74
N SER A 102 7.09 12.01 -7.89
CA SER A 102 6.88 10.82 -7.09
C SER A 102 6.75 9.56 -7.96
N GLU A 103 5.89 9.54 -8.96
CA GLU A 103 5.73 8.37 -9.84
C GLU A 103 7.04 7.95 -10.52
N LYS A 104 7.84 8.92 -10.95
CA LYS A 104 9.13 8.66 -11.60
C LYS A 104 10.17 8.08 -10.64
N LEU A 105 10.17 8.52 -9.38
CA LEU A 105 11.24 8.24 -8.44
C LEU A 105 10.88 7.19 -7.38
N HIS A 106 9.60 6.79 -7.25
CA HIS A 106 9.14 5.89 -6.20
C HIS A 106 9.88 4.54 -6.19
N THR A 107 9.89 3.83 -7.31
CA THR A 107 10.62 2.56 -7.42
C THR A 107 12.14 2.77 -7.38
N ALA A 108 12.63 3.88 -7.96
CA ALA A 108 14.06 4.17 -7.99
C ALA A 108 14.66 4.42 -6.58
N ILE A 109 13.92 5.04 -5.67
CA ILE A 109 14.40 5.24 -4.29
C ILE A 109 14.38 3.91 -3.51
N PHE A 110 13.43 3.02 -3.75
CA PHE A 110 13.46 1.67 -3.24
C PHE A 110 14.68 0.89 -3.73
N ASP A 111 14.99 0.96 -5.03
CA ASP A 111 16.20 0.35 -5.60
C ASP A 111 17.47 0.89 -4.95
N ALA A 112 17.58 2.21 -4.78
CA ALA A 112 18.74 2.84 -4.15
C ALA A 112 18.98 2.35 -2.71
N VAL A 113 17.90 2.07 -1.95
CA VAL A 113 17.99 1.57 -0.57
C VAL A 113 18.28 0.06 -0.54
N HIS A 114 17.55 -0.75 -1.31
CA HIS A 114 17.54 -2.20 -1.11
C HIS A 114 18.43 -2.97 -2.09
N LYS A 115 18.47 -2.55 -3.35
CA LYS A 115 19.22 -3.23 -4.42
C LYS A 115 20.63 -2.69 -4.50
N ASP A 116 20.76 -1.38 -4.73
CA ASP A 116 22.05 -0.73 -4.95
C ASP A 116 22.79 -0.43 -3.63
N LYS A 117 22.03 -0.32 -2.52
CA LYS A 117 22.53 -0.02 -1.17
C LYS A 117 23.35 1.28 -1.11
N THR A 118 22.98 2.24 -1.95
CA THR A 118 23.66 3.55 -2.08
C THR A 118 23.00 4.65 -1.26
N LEU A 119 21.81 4.37 -0.67
CA LEU A 119 21.05 5.37 0.08
C LEU A 119 20.62 4.80 1.44
N SER A 120 21.05 5.48 2.52
CA SER A 120 20.58 5.18 3.88
C SER A 120 19.21 5.81 4.12
N PRO A 121 18.19 5.04 4.59
CA PRO A 121 16.85 5.58 4.82
C PRO A 121 16.76 6.54 6.01
N ALA A 122 17.80 6.67 6.83
CA ALA A 122 17.86 7.57 7.98
C ALA A 122 18.67 8.85 7.72
N ASP A 123 19.38 8.93 6.60
CA ASP A 123 20.22 10.10 6.27
C ASP A 123 19.45 11.11 5.41
N GLU A 124 18.79 12.07 6.06
CA GLU A 124 17.98 13.10 5.37
C GLU A 124 18.82 13.92 4.36
N LYS A 125 20.10 14.19 4.68
CA LYS A 125 20.95 14.96 3.79
C LYS A 125 21.28 14.19 2.50
N ALA A 126 21.62 12.90 2.63
CA ALA A 126 21.85 12.02 1.50
C ALA A 126 20.57 11.83 0.67
N ILE A 127 19.42 11.70 1.31
CA ILE A 127 18.11 11.57 0.66
C ILE A 127 17.79 12.82 -0.16
N LEU A 128 17.94 14.02 0.42
CA LEU A 128 17.72 15.28 -0.28
C LEU A 128 18.64 15.41 -1.50
N GLN A 129 19.91 15.08 -1.34
CA GLN A 129 20.88 15.09 -2.45
C GLN A 129 20.48 14.09 -3.54
N TRP A 130 20.06 12.88 -3.17
CA TRP A 130 19.61 11.85 -4.09
C TRP A 130 18.38 12.32 -4.89
N VAL A 131 17.37 12.88 -4.23
CA VAL A 131 16.17 13.42 -4.88
C VAL A 131 16.54 14.56 -5.84
N THR A 132 17.43 15.46 -5.44
CA THR A 132 17.93 16.54 -6.31
C THR A 132 18.54 15.98 -7.60
N LEU A 133 19.46 15.03 -7.47
CA LEU A 133 20.16 14.44 -8.61
C LEU A 133 19.22 13.65 -9.53
N LYS A 134 18.32 12.86 -8.96
CA LYS A 134 17.44 11.97 -9.73
C LYS A 134 16.24 12.69 -10.35
N SER A 135 15.75 13.74 -9.72
CA SER A 135 14.67 14.56 -10.29
C SER A 135 15.17 15.45 -11.43
N GLY A 136 16.43 15.88 -11.39
CA GLY A 136 17.00 16.90 -12.30
C GLY A 136 16.49 18.33 -12.01
N LEU A 137 15.83 18.52 -10.87
CA LEU A 137 15.32 19.83 -10.45
C LEU A 137 16.40 20.67 -9.78
N ASP A 138 16.19 21.99 -9.77
CA ASP A 138 17.05 22.91 -9.02
C ASP A 138 17.08 22.54 -7.54
N ARG A 139 18.29 22.58 -6.95
CA ARG A 139 18.53 22.18 -5.57
C ARG A 139 17.68 22.98 -4.59
N LYS A 140 17.62 24.31 -4.79
CA LYS A 140 16.83 25.18 -3.90
C LYS A 140 15.37 24.82 -3.94
N LYS A 141 14.81 24.49 -5.11
CA LYS A 141 13.42 24.04 -5.26
C LYS A 141 13.15 22.75 -4.47
N VAL A 142 14.10 21.81 -4.49
CA VAL A 142 13.99 20.57 -3.72
C VAL A 142 14.09 20.84 -2.22
N GLU A 143 15.05 21.67 -1.78
CA GLU A 143 15.22 22.08 -0.38
C GLU A 143 13.96 22.81 0.15
N ASP A 144 13.40 23.72 -0.63
CA ASP A 144 12.16 24.43 -0.27
C ASP A 144 10.98 23.48 -0.11
N ALA A 145 10.85 22.46 -0.98
CA ALA A 145 9.84 21.42 -0.85
C ALA A 145 10.04 20.61 0.43
N PHE A 146 11.26 20.11 0.69
CA PHE A 146 11.57 19.35 1.91
C PHE A 146 11.29 20.11 3.20
N ASN A 147 11.48 21.42 3.21
CA ASN A 147 11.35 22.26 4.40
C ASN A 147 10.01 23.01 4.47
N SER A 148 9.05 22.69 3.57
CA SER A 148 7.79 23.39 3.55
C SER A 148 6.94 23.08 4.79
N PHE A 149 6.19 24.07 5.25
CA PHE A 149 5.24 23.91 6.36
C PHE A 149 4.15 22.87 6.04
N SER A 150 3.71 22.81 4.79
CA SER A 150 2.70 21.86 4.34
C SER A 150 3.13 20.41 4.51
N ILE A 151 4.41 20.09 4.29
CA ILE A 151 4.94 18.73 4.49
C ILE A 151 4.84 18.33 5.96
N ASN A 152 5.16 19.22 6.89
CA ASN A 152 5.04 18.92 8.31
C ASN A 152 3.59 18.59 8.71
N ALA A 153 2.62 19.33 8.19
CA ALA A 153 1.20 19.04 8.41
C ALA A 153 0.79 17.68 7.82
N THR A 154 1.26 17.38 6.61
CA THR A 154 0.98 16.10 5.94
C THR A 154 1.63 14.91 6.66
N MET A 155 2.86 15.06 7.14
CA MET A 155 3.53 14.04 7.97
C MET A 155 2.78 13.77 9.27
N ASN A 156 2.26 14.82 9.95
CA ASN A 156 1.42 14.65 11.13
C ASN A 156 0.14 13.87 10.81
N LYS A 157 -0.50 14.15 9.67
CA LYS A 157 -1.66 13.38 9.19
C LYS A 157 -1.28 11.92 8.93
N ALA A 158 -0.10 11.64 8.35
CA ALA A 158 0.39 10.28 8.13
C ALA A 158 0.61 9.51 9.45
N VAL A 159 1.17 10.16 10.47
CA VAL A 159 1.30 9.58 11.83
C VAL A 159 -0.07 9.21 12.39
N GLN A 160 -1.06 10.11 12.24
CA GLN A 160 -2.42 9.84 12.71
C GLN A 160 -3.07 8.70 11.94
N THR A 161 -2.92 8.66 10.61
CA THR A 161 -3.43 7.57 9.76
C THR A 161 -2.85 6.22 10.18
N PHE A 162 -1.54 6.15 10.39
CA PHE A 162 -0.89 4.91 10.85
C PHE A 162 -1.45 4.46 12.21
N ARG A 163 -1.61 5.37 13.18
CA ARG A 163 -2.17 5.06 14.50
C ARG A 163 -3.64 4.63 14.42
N ALA A 164 -4.45 5.36 13.67
CA ALA A 164 -5.88 5.08 13.51
C ALA A 164 -6.14 3.74 12.81
N SER A 165 -5.24 3.33 11.91
CA SER A 165 -5.35 2.03 11.24
C SER A 165 -5.18 0.85 12.19
N GLY A 166 -4.37 1.00 13.26
CA GLY A 166 -3.99 -0.13 14.12
C GLY A 166 -2.94 -1.05 13.50
N ALA A 167 -2.31 -0.63 12.39
CA ALA A 167 -1.25 -1.41 11.75
C ALA A 167 -0.08 -1.64 12.68
N SER A 168 0.38 -2.88 12.80
CA SER A 168 1.55 -3.27 13.59
C SER A 168 2.87 -3.15 12.80
N GLY A 169 2.79 -2.96 11.48
CA GLY A 169 3.94 -2.87 10.57
C GLY A 169 3.56 -2.46 9.16
N VAL A 170 4.52 -2.57 8.26
CA VAL A 170 4.35 -2.27 6.84
C VAL A 170 4.97 -3.38 5.97
N PRO A 171 4.46 -3.65 4.75
CA PRO A 171 3.32 -2.97 4.14
C PRO A 171 1.98 -3.38 4.77
N THR A 172 1.05 -2.43 4.89
CA THR A 172 -0.32 -2.68 5.31
C THR A 172 -1.27 -1.94 4.36
N LEU A 173 -2.30 -2.62 3.89
CA LEU A 173 -3.37 -2.03 3.10
C LEU A 173 -4.52 -1.65 4.03
N VAL A 174 -4.99 -0.40 3.91
CA VAL A 174 -6.20 0.09 4.59
C VAL A 174 -7.28 0.28 3.55
N ILE A 175 -8.44 -0.34 3.73
CA ILE A 175 -9.53 -0.33 2.76
C ILE A 175 -10.74 0.43 3.35
N ASP A 176 -11.21 1.45 2.62
CA ASP A 176 -12.35 2.34 2.93
C ASP A 176 -12.26 2.96 4.33
N GLY A 177 -11.03 3.11 4.86
CA GLY A 177 -10.80 3.60 6.22
C GLY A 177 -11.31 2.68 7.33
N LYS A 178 -11.76 1.46 7.03
CA LYS A 178 -12.47 0.55 7.94
C LYS A 178 -11.77 -0.78 8.17
N TYR A 179 -11.02 -1.27 7.19
CA TYR A 179 -10.40 -2.59 7.23
C TYR A 179 -8.91 -2.50 6.95
N ILE A 180 -8.16 -3.41 7.54
CA ILE A 180 -6.72 -3.58 7.28
C ILE A 180 -6.41 -5.02 6.90
N THR A 181 -5.47 -5.18 6.01
CA THR A 181 -4.77 -6.44 5.75
C THR A 181 -3.31 -6.17 5.44
N SER A 182 -2.49 -7.20 5.53
CA SER A 182 -1.06 -7.13 5.22
C SER A 182 -0.61 -8.46 4.64
N SER A 183 0.59 -8.49 4.06
CA SER A 183 1.19 -9.73 3.58
C SER A 183 1.32 -10.78 4.70
N THR A 184 1.61 -10.35 5.92
CA THR A 184 1.69 -11.25 7.08
C THR A 184 0.33 -11.83 7.44
N MET A 185 -0.73 -11.02 7.45
CA MET A 185 -2.09 -11.47 7.76
C MET A 185 -2.67 -12.38 6.67
N ALA A 186 -2.42 -12.04 5.42
CA ALA A 186 -2.96 -12.76 4.27
C ALA A 186 -2.14 -14.00 3.87
N GLY A 187 -0.91 -14.15 4.38
CA GLY A 187 -0.01 -15.25 4.03
C GLY A 187 0.88 -14.98 2.81
N GLY A 188 0.89 -13.74 2.28
CA GLY A 188 1.71 -13.35 1.15
C GLY A 188 1.27 -12.04 0.49
N ASN A 189 2.12 -11.52 -0.41
CA ASN A 189 1.83 -10.24 -1.08
C ASN A 189 0.65 -10.36 -2.06
N ASN A 190 0.62 -11.42 -2.86
CA ASN A 190 -0.49 -11.65 -3.81
C ASN A 190 -1.79 -11.94 -3.07
N GLU A 191 -1.72 -12.69 -1.99
CA GLU A 191 -2.84 -13.02 -1.11
C GLU A 191 -3.43 -11.77 -0.46
N ALA A 192 -2.58 -10.81 -0.05
CA ALA A 192 -3.02 -9.53 0.49
C ALA A 192 -3.77 -8.68 -0.54
N LEU A 193 -3.31 -8.64 -1.81
CA LEU A 193 -3.98 -7.93 -2.88
C LEU A 193 -5.30 -8.60 -3.28
N LYS A 194 -5.33 -9.93 -3.36
CA LYS A 194 -6.57 -10.68 -3.60
C LYS A 194 -7.58 -10.43 -2.48
N LEU A 195 -7.13 -10.44 -1.25
CA LEU A 195 -7.99 -10.17 -0.09
C LEU A 195 -8.52 -8.73 -0.10
N ALA A 196 -7.71 -7.77 -0.53
CA ALA A 196 -8.18 -6.39 -0.74
C ALA A 196 -9.31 -6.34 -1.79
N ASP A 197 -9.20 -7.08 -2.91
CA ASP A 197 -10.27 -7.19 -3.91
C ASP A 197 -11.56 -7.81 -3.34
N ASP A 198 -11.43 -8.84 -2.50
CA ASP A 198 -12.57 -9.50 -1.83
C ASP A 198 -13.26 -8.53 -0.84
N ILE A 199 -12.48 -7.77 -0.04
CA ILE A 199 -13.01 -6.74 0.88
C ILE A 199 -13.70 -5.62 0.09
N ILE A 200 -13.10 -5.12 -0.98
CA ILE A 200 -13.69 -4.11 -1.89
C ILE A 200 -15.02 -4.60 -2.44
N THR A 201 -15.08 -5.87 -2.85
CA THR A 201 -16.29 -6.49 -3.38
C THR A 201 -17.41 -6.53 -2.33
N ASN A 202 -17.09 -6.83 -1.08
CA ASN A 202 -18.08 -6.82 0.01
C ASN A 202 -18.56 -5.40 0.33
N ILE A 203 -17.65 -4.41 0.39
CA ILE A 203 -18.03 -3.01 0.60
C ILE A 203 -19.02 -2.52 -0.48
N ARG A 204 -18.85 -2.94 -1.74
CA ARG A 204 -19.79 -2.60 -2.82
C ARG A 204 -21.19 -3.18 -2.61
N LYS A 205 -21.32 -4.35 -1.99
CA LYS A 205 -22.62 -4.95 -1.67
C LYS A 205 -23.32 -4.16 -0.58
N ASP A 206 -22.59 -3.67 0.41
CA ASP A 206 -23.13 -2.91 1.55
C ASP A 206 -23.52 -1.46 1.18
N LYS A 207 -22.99 -0.93 0.07
CA LYS A 207 -23.30 0.42 -0.44
C LYS A 207 -24.49 0.45 -1.42
N LYS A 208 -25.05 -0.72 -1.79
CA LYS A 208 -26.25 -0.86 -2.62
C LYS A 208 -27.51 -0.97 -1.76
#